data_6dc729cc3244ecbc32b72663aa101fad
#
_entry.id   6dc729cc3244ecbc32b72663aa101fad
#
_cell.length_a   1.000
_cell.length_b   1.000
_cell.length_c   1.000
_cell.angle_alpha   90.00
_cell.angle_beta   90.00
_cell.angle_gamma   90.00
#
_symmetry.space_group_name_H-M   'P 1'
#
loop_
_entity.id
_entity.type
_entity.pdbx_description
1 polymer ?
#
loop_
_entity_poly.entity_id
_entity_poly.type
_entity_poly.pdbx_seq_one_letter_code
_entity_poly.pdbx_strand_id
1 'polypeptide(L)'
;MTARHFNRITTAAVLLFVSAGWLLAPAFAQSEPLSVEWTLAKTGKRLEREALIIVTNAQGQPVSDASIEVKVDMPSMPMMHAVPKATATPAGQPGRYKTKFTLEMAGEWAAQIEVTKPVRTKVVKKFNAD
;
A
#
# COMPACT_ATOMS: atom_id res chain seq x y z
N MET A 1 15.70 63.07 -68.68
CA MET A 1 14.49 62.62 -68.01
C MET A 1 14.82 61.49 -67.13
N THR A 2 14.71 61.68 -65.87
CA THR A 2 15.28 60.91 -64.78
C THR A 2 14.42 59.74 -64.41
N ALA A 3 14.94 58.53 -64.48
CA ALA A 3 14.35 57.36 -63.90
C ALA A 3 15.09 57.01 -62.58
N ARG A 4 14.39 57.14 -61.48
CA ARG A 4 14.90 56.78 -60.15
C ARG A 4 14.69 55.31 -59.93
N HIS A 5 15.77 54.55 -59.78
CA HIS A 5 15.73 53.18 -59.26
C HIS A 5 15.49 53.16 -57.74
N PHE A 6 14.36 52.61 -57.37
CA PHE A 6 14.07 52.30 -55.96
C PHE A 6 14.60 50.94 -55.64
N ASN A 7 15.63 50.92 -54.82
CA ASN A 7 16.24 49.68 -54.30
C ASN A 7 15.42 49.20 -53.11
N ARG A 8 14.70 48.10 -53.30
CA ARG A 8 13.98 47.43 -52.18
C ARG A 8 14.90 46.46 -51.49
N ILE A 9 15.35 46.81 -50.30
CA ILE A 9 16.06 45.95 -49.39
C ILE A 9 15.02 45.04 -48.73
N THR A 10 15.04 43.76 -49.09
CA THR A 10 14.24 42.72 -48.45
C THR A 10 14.98 42.22 -47.21
N THR A 11 14.51 42.63 -46.06
CA THR A 11 15.02 42.14 -44.79
C THR A 11 14.39 40.76 -44.52
N ALA A 12 15.20 39.72 -44.64
CA ALA A 12 14.79 38.37 -44.24
C ALA A 12 14.84 38.29 -42.73
N ALA A 13 13.67 38.18 -42.09
CA ALA A 13 13.56 37.88 -40.68
C ALA A 13 13.76 36.36 -40.47
N VAL A 14 14.89 35.99 -39.90
CA VAL A 14 15.14 34.62 -39.44
C VAL A 14 14.40 34.41 -38.13
N LEU A 15 13.29 33.67 -38.18
CA LEU A 15 12.58 33.19 -37.01
C LEU A 15 13.29 31.98 -36.46
N LEU A 16 14.07 32.15 -35.38
CA LEU A 16 14.63 31.08 -34.57
C LEU A 16 13.48 30.46 -33.75
N PHE A 17 12.99 29.31 -34.20
CA PHE A 17 12.12 28.45 -33.39
C PHE A 17 13.00 27.76 -32.33
N VAL A 18 12.97 28.30 -31.11
CA VAL A 18 13.46 27.60 -29.93
C VAL A 18 12.39 26.57 -29.54
N SER A 19 12.54 25.36 -30.01
CA SER A 19 11.77 24.21 -29.54
C SER A 19 12.25 23.87 -28.13
N ALA A 20 11.57 24.40 -27.13
CA ALA A 20 11.73 23.93 -25.74
C ALA A 20 11.17 22.49 -25.66
N GLY A 21 12.06 21.51 -25.82
CA GLY A 21 11.74 20.13 -25.52
C GLY A 21 11.50 19.98 -24.03
N TRP A 22 10.25 19.90 -23.65
CA TRP A 22 9.88 19.49 -22.31
C TRP A 22 10.22 18.01 -22.16
N LEU A 23 11.35 17.74 -21.52
CA LEU A 23 11.69 16.43 -21.04
C LEU A 23 10.69 16.09 -19.93
N LEU A 24 9.59 15.42 -20.30
CA LEU A 24 8.73 14.74 -19.36
C LEU A 24 9.58 13.61 -18.73
N ALA A 25 10.20 13.90 -17.59
CA ALA A 25 10.78 12.86 -16.78
C ALA A 25 9.65 11.89 -16.40
N PRO A 26 9.81 10.58 -16.58
CA PRO A 26 8.83 9.64 -16.09
C PRO A 26 8.74 9.83 -14.57
N ALA A 27 7.60 10.29 -14.11
CA ALA A 27 7.28 10.26 -12.69
C ALA A 27 7.19 8.78 -12.33
N PHE A 28 8.21 8.25 -11.67
CA PHE A 28 8.09 6.97 -10.99
C PHE A 28 7.00 7.16 -9.94
N ALA A 29 5.81 6.66 -10.25
CA ALA A 29 4.73 6.62 -9.30
C ALA A 29 5.21 5.72 -8.14
N GLN A 30 5.64 6.32 -7.05
CA GLN A 30 5.89 5.61 -5.80
C GLN A 30 4.53 5.07 -5.37
N SER A 31 4.42 3.75 -5.28
CA SER A 31 3.23 3.11 -4.77
C SER A 31 3.05 3.55 -3.33
N GLU A 32 2.00 4.32 -3.06
CA GLU A 32 1.71 4.78 -1.70
C GLU A 32 1.38 3.58 -0.80
N PRO A 33 1.85 3.60 0.45
CA PRO A 33 1.56 2.52 1.39
C PRO A 33 0.06 2.41 1.65
N LEU A 34 -0.40 1.18 1.84
CA LEU A 34 -1.78 0.90 2.19
C LEU A 34 -2.02 1.19 3.68
N SER A 35 -3.22 1.66 4.00
CA SER A 35 -3.70 1.70 5.39
C SER A 35 -4.23 0.33 5.77
N VAL A 36 -3.75 -0.21 6.88
CA VAL A 36 -4.16 -1.51 7.41
C VAL A 36 -4.68 -1.32 8.84
N GLU A 37 -5.96 -1.51 9.01
CA GLU A 37 -6.61 -1.53 10.31
C GLU A 37 -7.00 -2.96 10.66
N TRP A 38 -7.07 -3.29 11.94
CA TRP A 38 -7.53 -4.57 12.37
C TRP A 38 -8.36 -4.51 13.65
N THR A 39 -9.28 -5.44 13.77
CA THR A 39 -10.05 -5.68 14.98
C THR A 39 -9.93 -7.16 15.35
N LEU A 40 -9.69 -7.43 16.61
CA LEU A 40 -9.51 -8.78 17.13
C LEU A 40 -10.70 -9.15 18.00
N ALA A 41 -11.31 -10.29 17.73
CA ALA A 41 -12.43 -10.81 18.49
C ALA A 41 -12.09 -12.18 19.09
N LYS A 42 -12.61 -12.45 20.30
CA LYS A 42 -12.60 -13.80 20.87
C LYS A 42 -13.65 -14.63 20.14
N THR A 43 -13.32 -15.88 19.91
CA THR A 43 -14.29 -16.88 19.44
C THR A 43 -14.86 -17.68 20.63
N GLY A 44 -15.72 -18.64 20.36
CA GLY A 44 -16.19 -19.55 21.40
C GLY A 44 -15.14 -20.55 21.92
N LYS A 45 -13.95 -20.57 21.32
CA LYS A 45 -12.83 -21.44 21.74
C LYS A 45 -11.80 -20.65 22.53
N ARG A 46 -11.26 -21.30 23.56
CA ARG A 46 -10.21 -20.71 24.38
C ARG A 46 -8.99 -20.38 23.51
N LEU A 47 -8.44 -19.18 23.69
CA LEU A 47 -7.24 -18.69 22.99
C LEU A 47 -7.34 -18.63 21.46
N GLU A 48 -8.47 -18.99 20.87
CA GLU A 48 -8.72 -18.72 19.46
C GLU A 48 -9.17 -17.26 19.29
N ARG A 49 -8.62 -16.61 18.27
CA ARG A 49 -8.96 -15.23 17.90
C ARG A 49 -9.34 -15.17 16.44
N GLU A 50 -10.32 -14.35 16.14
CA GLU A 50 -10.66 -13.98 14.79
C GLU A 50 -10.24 -12.51 14.56
N ALA A 51 -9.42 -12.30 13.54
CA ALA A 51 -9.00 -10.98 13.13
C ALA A 51 -9.80 -10.55 11.92
N LEU A 52 -10.40 -9.36 12.00
CA LEU A 52 -10.96 -8.64 10.87
C LEU A 52 -9.95 -7.57 10.46
N ILE A 53 -9.51 -7.61 9.21
CA ILE A 53 -8.52 -6.70 8.66
C ILE A 53 -9.18 -5.85 7.59
N ILE A 54 -8.98 -4.54 7.67
CA ILE A 54 -9.50 -3.58 6.69
C ILE A 54 -8.31 -2.96 5.98
N VAL A 55 -8.32 -3.04 4.66
CA VAL A 55 -7.25 -2.49 3.81
C VAL A 55 -7.83 -1.41 2.91
N THR A 56 -7.26 -0.23 3.00
CA THR A 56 -7.62 0.92 2.16
C THR A 56 -6.37 1.52 1.51
N ASN A 57 -6.55 2.14 0.35
CA ASN A 57 -5.49 2.89 -0.31
C ASN A 57 -5.35 4.31 0.29
N ALA A 58 -4.42 5.11 -0.23
CA ALA A 58 -4.19 6.48 0.23
C ALA A 58 -5.41 7.41 0.07
N GLN A 59 -6.34 7.09 -0.85
CA GLN A 59 -7.58 7.82 -1.07
C GLN A 59 -8.73 7.33 -0.18
N GLY A 60 -8.47 6.39 0.73
CA GLY A 60 -9.48 5.81 1.60
C GLY A 60 -10.40 4.79 0.92
N GLN A 61 -10.07 4.35 -0.30
CA GLN A 61 -10.85 3.37 -1.04
C GLN A 61 -10.49 1.95 -0.61
N PRO A 62 -11.46 1.04 -0.51
CA PRO A 62 -11.20 -0.35 -0.15
C PRO A 62 -10.37 -1.08 -1.21
N VAL A 63 -9.43 -1.91 -0.76
CA VAL A 63 -8.58 -2.74 -1.61
C VAL A 63 -9.09 -4.18 -1.56
N SER A 64 -9.71 -4.65 -2.64
CA SER A 64 -10.43 -5.94 -2.69
C SER A 64 -9.58 -7.13 -3.15
N ASP A 65 -8.39 -6.88 -3.68
CA ASP A 65 -7.51 -7.89 -4.26
C ASP A 65 -6.21 -8.09 -3.45
N ALA A 66 -6.23 -7.74 -2.16
CA ALA A 66 -5.07 -7.87 -1.31
C ALA A 66 -4.75 -9.33 -0.98
N SER A 67 -3.46 -9.67 -1.00
CA SER A 67 -2.93 -10.90 -0.43
C SER A 67 -2.34 -10.58 0.93
N ILE A 68 -2.86 -11.21 1.99
CA ILE A 68 -2.54 -10.86 3.38
C ILE A 68 -2.12 -12.12 4.13
N GLU A 69 -0.96 -12.03 4.77
CA GLU A 69 -0.48 -13.02 5.73
C GLU A 69 -0.42 -12.42 7.13
N VAL A 70 -0.77 -13.18 8.12
CA VAL A 70 -0.69 -12.81 9.53
C VAL A 70 0.24 -13.77 10.25
N LYS A 71 1.31 -13.24 10.82
CA LYS A 71 2.21 -13.97 11.70
C LYS A 71 2.04 -13.47 13.12
N VAL A 72 1.87 -14.37 14.06
CA VAL A 72 1.67 -14.05 15.48
C VAL A 72 2.76 -14.71 16.31
N ASP A 73 3.43 -13.93 17.14
CA ASP A 73 4.45 -14.41 18.06
C ASP A 73 4.41 -13.67 19.40
N MET A 74 5.14 -14.18 20.39
CA MET A 74 5.32 -13.51 21.68
C MET A 74 6.63 -12.74 21.69
N PRO A 75 6.62 -11.40 21.81
CA PRO A 75 7.85 -10.59 21.81
C PRO A 75 8.80 -10.94 22.97
N SER A 76 8.24 -11.37 24.12
CA SER A 76 9.02 -11.77 25.29
C SER A 76 9.71 -13.12 25.18
N MET A 77 9.21 -13.98 24.27
CA MET A 77 9.72 -15.35 24.06
C MET A 77 9.76 -15.66 22.55
N PRO A 78 10.58 -14.95 21.79
CA PRO A 78 10.65 -15.14 20.35
C PRO A 78 11.09 -16.56 20.02
N MET A 79 10.46 -17.16 19.01
CA MET A 79 10.70 -18.52 18.53
C MET A 79 10.26 -19.68 19.46
N MET A 80 9.83 -19.41 20.68
CA MET A 80 9.37 -20.47 21.61
C MET A 80 7.89 -20.83 21.41
N HIS A 81 7.08 -19.86 20.95
CA HIS A 81 5.64 -20.02 20.74
C HIS A 81 5.25 -19.45 19.38
N ALA A 82 5.64 -20.13 18.33
CA ALA A 82 5.33 -19.72 16.97
C ALA A 82 3.97 -20.28 16.55
N VAL A 83 3.00 -19.40 16.39
CA VAL A 83 1.74 -19.74 15.74
C VAL A 83 1.98 -19.86 14.23
N PRO A 84 1.47 -20.89 13.55
CA PRO A 84 1.58 -20.99 12.10
C PRO A 84 1.04 -19.75 11.41
N LYS A 85 1.69 -19.31 10.35
CA LYS A 85 1.19 -18.20 9.55
C LYS A 85 -0.22 -18.48 9.07
N ALA A 86 -1.09 -17.49 9.20
CA ALA A 86 -2.46 -17.55 8.73
C ALA A 86 -2.65 -16.64 7.52
N THR A 87 -3.33 -17.15 6.51
CA THR A 87 -3.74 -16.36 5.35
C THR A 87 -5.11 -15.77 5.61
N ALA A 88 -5.27 -14.46 5.39
CA ALA A 88 -6.57 -13.82 5.48
C ALA A 88 -7.35 -13.99 4.17
N THR A 89 -8.64 -14.23 4.29
CA THR A 89 -9.56 -14.41 3.17
C THR A 89 -10.58 -13.28 3.12
N PRO A 90 -11.14 -12.94 1.94
CA PRO A 90 -12.19 -11.93 1.84
C PRO A 90 -13.36 -12.19 2.78
N ALA A 91 -13.86 -11.14 3.43
CA ALA A 91 -14.92 -11.21 4.44
C ALA A 91 -16.27 -10.64 3.96
N GLY A 92 -16.59 -10.81 2.68
CA GLY A 92 -17.90 -10.47 2.11
C GLY A 92 -18.10 -9.01 1.71
N GLN A 93 -17.27 -8.09 2.19
CA GLN A 93 -17.28 -6.68 1.79
C GLN A 93 -15.94 -6.27 1.18
N PRO A 94 -15.91 -5.34 0.22
CA PRO A 94 -14.67 -4.87 -0.38
C PRO A 94 -13.69 -4.35 0.67
N GLY A 95 -12.42 -4.73 0.56
CA GLY A 95 -11.36 -4.29 1.46
C GLY A 95 -11.39 -4.90 2.85
N ARG A 96 -12.28 -5.84 3.12
CA ARG A 96 -12.37 -6.57 4.40
C ARG A 96 -11.91 -8.00 4.24
N TYR A 97 -11.06 -8.41 5.16
CA TYR A 97 -10.46 -9.75 5.21
C TYR A 97 -10.55 -10.29 6.62
N LYS A 98 -10.65 -11.59 6.74
CA LYS A 98 -10.67 -12.26 8.04
C LYS A 98 -9.72 -13.43 8.08
N THR A 99 -9.21 -13.71 9.25
CA THR A 99 -8.42 -14.90 9.53
C THR A 99 -8.65 -15.34 10.98
N LYS A 100 -8.35 -16.60 11.26
CA LYS A 100 -8.37 -17.15 12.61
C LYS A 100 -7.02 -17.76 12.95
N PHE A 101 -6.65 -17.63 14.20
CA PHE A 101 -5.46 -18.28 14.74
C PHE A 101 -5.70 -18.64 16.20
N THR A 102 -5.00 -19.65 16.66
CA THR A 102 -5.06 -20.13 18.04
C THR A 102 -3.73 -19.86 18.71
N LEU A 103 -3.78 -19.21 19.86
CA LEU A 103 -2.63 -18.92 20.70
C LEU A 103 -2.34 -20.10 21.63
N GLU A 104 -1.10 -20.29 22.00
CA GLU A 104 -0.70 -21.39 22.88
C GLU A 104 -0.94 -21.07 24.36
N MET A 105 -0.88 -19.79 24.73
CA MET A 105 -1.02 -19.35 26.12
C MET A 105 -1.53 -17.91 26.21
N ALA A 106 -1.97 -17.52 27.39
CA ALA A 106 -2.29 -16.14 27.73
C ALA A 106 -1.01 -15.28 27.80
N GLY A 107 -1.13 -13.99 27.57
CA GLY A 107 -0.04 -13.04 27.65
C GLY A 107 -0.04 -12.01 26.54
N GLU A 108 1.04 -11.25 26.44
CA GLU A 108 1.23 -10.24 25.39
C GLU A 108 1.75 -10.89 24.11
N TRP A 109 1.06 -10.62 23.02
CA TRP A 109 1.36 -11.13 21.68
C TRP A 109 1.52 -9.98 20.70
N ALA A 110 2.25 -10.22 19.64
CA ALA A 110 2.36 -9.32 18.49
C ALA A 110 1.90 -10.01 17.23
N ALA A 111 1.00 -9.38 16.50
CA ALA A 111 0.60 -9.80 15.17
C ALA A 111 1.28 -8.93 14.12
N GLN A 112 2.02 -9.56 13.22
CA GLN A 112 2.58 -8.94 12.04
C GLN A 112 1.65 -9.24 10.87
N ILE A 113 1.02 -8.19 10.36
CA ILE A 113 0.14 -8.25 9.19
C ILE A 113 0.95 -7.79 8.00
N GLU A 114 1.15 -8.67 7.04
CA GLU A 114 1.87 -8.36 5.81
C GLU A 114 0.94 -8.46 4.61
N VAL A 115 0.72 -7.32 3.96
CA VAL A 115 0.06 -7.24 2.66
C VAL A 115 1.16 -7.36 1.61
N THR A 116 1.10 -8.38 0.76
CA THR A 116 2.11 -8.63 -0.28
C THR A 116 1.68 -8.08 -1.64
N LYS A 117 0.37 -7.93 -1.85
CA LYS A 117 -0.25 -7.37 -3.05
C LYS A 117 -1.43 -6.49 -2.65
N PRO A 118 -1.76 -5.43 -3.39
CA PRO A 118 -1.10 -4.91 -4.59
C PRO A 118 0.22 -4.17 -4.28
N VAL A 119 0.36 -3.65 -3.06
CA VAL A 119 1.54 -2.93 -2.57
C VAL A 119 2.01 -3.57 -1.28
N ARG A 120 3.29 -3.88 -1.17
CA ARG A 120 3.83 -4.46 0.05
C ARG A 120 3.74 -3.48 1.21
N THR A 121 2.98 -3.86 2.22
CA THR A 121 2.79 -3.08 3.44
C THR A 121 2.84 -4.01 4.64
N LYS A 122 3.56 -3.62 5.66
CA LYS A 122 3.74 -4.41 6.88
C LYS A 122 3.36 -3.58 8.10
N VAL A 123 2.48 -4.13 8.92
CA VAL A 123 2.03 -3.50 10.15
C VAL A 123 2.17 -4.47 11.30
N VAL A 124 2.59 -3.99 12.45
CA VAL A 124 2.69 -4.77 13.69
C VAL A 124 1.70 -4.23 14.71
N LYS A 125 0.88 -5.12 15.27
CA LYS A 125 -0.13 -4.81 16.28
C LYS A 125 0.13 -5.67 17.52
N LYS A 126 0.24 -5.05 18.68
CA LYS A 126 0.32 -5.76 19.96
C LYS A 126 -1.06 -5.94 20.57
N PHE A 127 -1.27 -7.03 21.25
CA PHE A 127 -2.51 -7.34 21.94
C PHE A 127 -2.28 -8.28 23.12
N ASN A 128 -3.17 -8.27 24.09
CA ASN A 128 -3.17 -9.21 25.20
C ASN A 128 -4.20 -10.32 24.95
N ALA A 129 -3.78 -11.54 25.24
CA ALA A 129 -4.65 -12.71 25.26
C ALA A 129 -4.88 -13.14 26.73
N ASP A 130 -6.13 -13.28 27.09
CA ASP A 130 -6.63 -13.75 28.39
C ASP A 130 -7.48 -15.01 28.23
#